data_509df570a3ba3999fa36c0b65153ed91
#
_entry.id   509df570a3ba3999fa36c0b65153ed91
#
_cell.length_a   1.000
_cell.length_b   1.000
_cell.length_c   1.000
_cell.angle_alpha   90.00
_cell.angle_beta   90.00
_cell.angle_gamma   90.00
#
_symmetry.space_group_name_H-M   'P 1'
#
loop_
_entity.id
_entity.type
_entity.pdbx_description
1 polymer ?
#
loop_
_entity_poly.entity_id
_entity_poly.type
_entity_poly.pdbx_seq_one_letter_code
_entity_poly.pdbx_strand_id
1 'polypeptide(L)'
;MLLIHQGTTPLPGSDEWDRLSQDEQNAVYAAYKALNETPGVTPGQQMQGPDTATTVRVQDGRTLITDGPFVEAKEAIGGYLVYEAGDLDAAIELAARIPAAWLGGAVEVRPVLEW
;
A
#
# COMPACT_ATOMS: atom_id res chain seq x y z
N MET A 1 5.63 -5.27 9.05
CA MET A 1 4.71 -4.36 8.34
C MET A 1 4.90 -4.53 6.85
N LEU A 2 3.82 -4.56 6.13
CA LEU A 2 3.81 -4.64 4.68
C LEU A 2 3.41 -3.28 4.13
N LEU A 3 4.36 -2.58 3.51
CA LEU A 3 4.13 -1.26 2.94
C LEU A 3 3.79 -1.41 1.46
N ILE A 4 2.64 -0.91 1.08
CA ILE A 4 2.12 -1.05 -0.28
C ILE A 4 2.52 0.19 -1.07
N HIS A 5 3.42 0.01 -2.03
CA HIS A 5 3.83 1.07 -2.96
C HIS A 5 2.94 1.03 -4.19
N GLN A 6 2.27 2.14 -4.45
CA GLN A 6 1.21 2.22 -5.46
C GLN A 6 1.71 1.93 -6.87
N GLY A 7 2.81 2.56 -7.29
CA GLY A 7 3.30 2.44 -8.65
C GLY A 7 2.22 2.82 -9.66
N THR A 8 2.02 1.97 -10.67
CA THR A 8 0.97 2.14 -11.70
C THR A 8 -0.29 1.34 -11.39
N THR A 9 -0.41 0.82 -10.15
CA THR A 9 -1.60 0.06 -9.74
C THR A 9 -2.85 0.91 -9.85
N PRO A 10 -3.88 0.45 -10.60
CA PRO A 10 -5.13 1.19 -10.68
C PRO A 10 -5.82 1.30 -9.32
N LEU A 11 -6.32 2.49 -9.01
CA LEU A 11 -7.08 2.76 -7.78
C LEU A 11 -8.57 2.79 -8.09
N PRO A 12 -9.43 2.23 -7.22
CA PRO A 12 -10.88 2.37 -7.36
C PRO A 12 -11.26 3.86 -7.51
N GLY A 13 -12.09 4.15 -8.50
CA GLY A 13 -12.50 5.52 -8.83
C GLY A 13 -11.61 6.22 -9.85
N SER A 14 -10.50 5.61 -10.28
CA SER A 14 -9.67 6.14 -11.36
C SER A 14 -10.11 5.63 -12.73
N ASP A 15 -9.69 6.33 -13.80
CA ASP A 15 -9.95 5.89 -15.16
C ASP A 15 -9.29 4.55 -15.47
N GLU A 16 -8.09 4.34 -14.95
CA GLU A 16 -7.34 3.08 -15.09
C GLU A 16 -8.09 1.92 -14.45
N TRP A 17 -8.72 2.15 -13.30
CA TRP A 17 -9.56 1.15 -12.64
C TRP A 17 -10.79 0.81 -13.50
N ASP A 18 -11.43 1.83 -14.05
CA ASP A 18 -12.62 1.65 -14.89
C ASP A 18 -12.34 0.88 -16.17
N ARG A 19 -11.08 0.89 -16.63
CA ARG A 19 -10.63 0.11 -17.79
C ARG A 19 -10.40 -1.37 -17.49
N LEU A 20 -10.30 -1.74 -16.22
CA LEU A 20 -10.20 -3.15 -15.84
C LEU A 20 -11.54 -3.84 -16.13
N SER A 21 -11.48 -5.11 -16.54
CA SER A 21 -12.68 -5.92 -16.66
C SER A 21 -13.34 -6.11 -15.29
N GLN A 22 -14.62 -6.46 -15.29
CA GLN A 22 -15.32 -6.76 -14.05
C GLN A 22 -14.65 -7.92 -13.30
N ASP A 23 -14.16 -8.92 -14.03
CA ASP A 23 -13.45 -10.05 -13.42
C ASP A 23 -12.14 -9.62 -12.78
N GLU A 24 -11.40 -8.70 -13.41
CA GLU A 24 -10.15 -8.16 -12.83
C GLU A 24 -10.43 -7.33 -11.57
N GLN A 25 -11.46 -6.49 -11.60
CA GLN A 25 -11.88 -5.73 -10.43
C GLN A 25 -12.31 -6.67 -9.30
N ASN A 26 -13.10 -7.68 -9.61
CA ASN A 26 -13.55 -8.67 -8.64
C ASN A 26 -12.38 -9.46 -8.04
N ALA A 27 -11.36 -9.75 -8.84
CA ALA A 27 -10.15 -10.43 -8.35
C ALA A 27 -9.41 -9.58 -7.31
N VAL A 28 -9.33 -8.27 -7.50
CA VAL A 28 -8.72 -7.35 -6.53
C VAL A 28 -9.51 -7.33 -5.22
N TYR A 29 -10.83 -7.19 -5.30
CA TYR A 29 -11.68 -7.20 -4.10
C TYR A 29 -11.59 -8.54 -3.35
N ALA A 30 -11.60 -9.66 -4.09
CA ALA A 30 -11.48 -10.99 -3.49
C ALA A 30 -10.12 -11.18 -2.81
N ALA A 31 -9.04 -10.67 -3.40
CA ALA A 31 -7.70 -10.74 -2.83
C ALA A 31 -7.62 -10.00 -1.49
N TYR A 32 -8.15 -8.77 -1.42
CA TYR A 32 -8.16 -8.01 -0.17
C TYR A 32 -9.05 -8.65 0.89
N LYS A 33 -10.19 -9.18 0.50
CA LYS A 33 -11.06 -9.90 1.41
C LYS A 33 -10.34 -11.10 2.01
N ALA A 34 -9.67 -11.90 1.19
CA ALA A 34 -8.91 -13.06 1.64
C ALA A 34 -7.76 -12.66 2.57
N LEU A 35 -7.05 -11.58 2.26
CA LEU A 35 -5.99 -11.05 3.11
C LEU A 35 -6.53 -10.64 4.49
N ASN A 36 -7.64 -9.92 4.52
CA ASN A 36 -8.24 -9.46 5.77
C ASN A 36 -8.77 -10.59 6.63
N GLU A 37 -9.12 -11.71 6.01
CA GLU A 37 -9.58 -12.93 6.71
C GLU A 37 -8.44 -13.87 7.10
N THR A 38 -7.20 -13.58 6.69
CA THR A 38 -6.04 -14.42 6.99
C THR A 38 -5.64 -14.24 8.46
N PRO A 39 -5.52 -15.33 9.23
CA PRO A 39 -5.08 -15.25 10.63
C PRO A 39 -3.70 -14.59 10.73
N GLY A 40 -3.54 -13.69 11.70
CA GLY A 40 -2.31 -12.95 11.92
C GLY A 40 -2.23 -11.63 11.15
N VAL A 41 -3.13 -11.38 10.20
CA VAL A 41 -3.22 -10.09 9.49
C VAL A 41 -4.04 -9.11 10.31
N THR A 42 -3.44 -7.94 10.58
CA THR A 42 -4.16 -6.77 11.08
C THR A 42 -4.33 -5.83 9.90
N PRO A 43 -5.57 -5.60 9.43
CA PRO A 43 -5.81 -4.69 8.31
C PRO A 43 -5.34 -3.28 8.64
N GLY A 44 -4.70 -2.65 7.67
CA GLY A 44 -4.35 -1.23 7.75
C GLY A 44 -5.37 -0.38 7.01
N GLN A 45 -4.89 0.74 6.51
CA GLN A 45 -5.73 1.69 5.79
C GLN A 45 -5.21 1.88 4.37
N GLN A 46 -6.13 2.03 3.44
CA GLN A 46 -5.80 2.51 2.10
C GLN A 46 -5.84 4.02 2.10
N MET A 47 -4.83 4.65 1.50
CA MET A 47 -4.76 6.10 1.39
C MET A 47 -5.32 6.57 0.04
N GLN A 48 -5.78 7.80 0.02
CA GLN A 48 -6.10 8.48 -1.24
C GLN A 48 -4.81 8.70 -2.04
N GLY A 49 -4.94 9.14 -3.28
CA GLY A 49 -3.80 9.34 -4.16
C GLY A 49 -2.75 10.29 -3.58
N PRO A 50 -1.48 10.16 -3.99
CA PRO A 50 -0.39 10.98 -3.44
C PRO A 50 -0.54 12.48 -3.73
N ASP A 51 -1.31 12.86 -4.74
CA ASP A 51 -1.64 14.27 -5.02
C ASP A 51 -2.43 14.95 -3.89
N THR A 52 -3.07 14.17 -3.01
CA THR A 52 -3.77 14.70 -1.83
C THR A 52 -2.86 14.88 -0.63
N ALA A 53 -1.61 14.48 -0.72
CA ALA A 53 -0.67 14.51 0.40
C ALA A 53 -0.24 15.92 0.75
N THR A 54 0.08 16.12 2.02
CA THR A 54 0.76 17.31 2.53
C THR A 54 2.00 16.84 3.27
N THR A 55 3.15 17.37 2.89
CA THR A 55 4.43 17.04 3.53
C THR A 55 4.82 18.12 4.53
N VAL A 56 5.16 17.72 5.73
CA VAL A 56 5.57 18.63 6.80
C VAL A 56 7.00 18.31 7.22
N ARG A 57 7.83 19.34 7.27
CA ARG A 57 9.19 19.29 7.83
C ARG A 57 9.35 20.35 8.90
N VAL A 58 10.19 20.10 9.85
CA VAL A 58 10.65 21.11 10.80
C VAL A 58 12.14 21.33 10.58
N GLN A 59 12.53 22.54 10.27
CA GLN A 59 13.92 22.93 10.02
C GLN A 59 14.22 24.22 10.74
N ASP A 60 15.26 24.24 11.55
CA ASP A 60 15.64 25.41 12.36
C ASP A 60 14.48 25.95 13.22
N GLY A 61 13.67 25.05 13.79
CA GLY A 61 12.51 25.37 14.60
C GLY A 61 11.31 25.87 13.81
N ARG A 62 11.36 25.85 12.48
CA ARG A 62 10.26 26.29 11.59
C ARG A 62 9.57 25.11 10.96
N THR A 63 8.24 25.18 10.95
CA THR A 63 7.41 24.20 10.23
C THR A 63 7.32 24.59 8.76
N LEU A 64 7.75 23.68 7.89
CA LEU A 64 7.68 23.84 6.44
C LEU A 64 6.64 22.88 5.89
N ILE A 65 5.71 23.40 5.11
CA ILE A 65 4.61 22.64 4.53
C ILE A 65 4.74 22.68 3.02
N THR A 66 4.68 21.51 2.39
CA THR A 66 4.71 21.36 0.93
C THR A 66 3.53 20.51 0.49
N ASP A 67 2.79 20.93 -0.52
CA ASP A 67 1.75 20.12 -1.13
C ASP A 67 2.39 18.97 -1.90
N GLY A 68 1.79 17.79 -1.75
CA GLY A 68 2.28 16.60 -2.38
C GLY A 68 3.15 15.72 -1.48
N PRO A 69 3.56 14.54 -1.95
CA PRO A 69 4.37 13.61 -1.18
C PRO A 69 5.80 14.13 -1.00
N PHE A 70 6.49 13.60 0.02
CA PHE A 70 7.87 13.96 0.36
C PHE A 70 8.85 13.78 -0.81
N VAL A 71 8.64 12.71 -1.55
CA VAL A 71 9.43 12.41 -2.76
C VAL A 71 8.44 12.24 -3.90
N GLU A 72 8.69 12.90 -5.02
CA GLU A 72 7.97 12.60 -6.25
C GLU A 72 8.40 11.23 -6.72
N ALA A 73 7.66 10.22 -6.30
CA ALA A 73 7.93 8.85 -6.67
C ALA A 73 6.71 8.28 -7.37
N LYS A 74 6.93 7.55 -8.46
CA LYS A 74 5.90 6.74 -9.09
C LYS A 74 5.37 5.67 -8.14
N GLU A 75 6.15 5.34 -7.13
CA GLU A 75 5.88 4.29 -6.15
C GLU A 75 5.57 4.87 -4.78
N ALA A 76 4.67 5.85 -4.71
CA ALA A 76 4.22 6.40 -3.44
C ALA A 76 3.47 5.33 -2.63
N ILE A 77 3.62 5.41 -1.29
CA ILE A 77 2.91 4.49 -0.38
C ILE A 77 1.42 4.77 -0.48
N GLY A 78 0.64 3.73 -0.80
CA GLY A 78 -0.81 3.78 -0.92
C GLY A 78 -1.56 3.10 0.21
N GLY A 79 -0.87 2.35 1.07
CA GLY A 79 -1.48 1.64 2.18
C GLY A 79 -0.49 0.77 2.92
N TYR A 80 -0.99 0.05 3.92
CA TYR A 80 -0.17 -0.87 4.71
C TYR A 80 -1.01 -1.99 5.32
N LEU A 81 -0.33 -3.07 5.66
CA LEU A 81 -0.87 -4.16 6.49
C LEU A 81 0.17 -4.53 7.55
N VAL A 82 -0.30 -5.08 8.66
CA VAL A 82 0.57 -5.70 9.66
C VAL A 82 0.28 -7.20 9.69
N TYR A 83 1.32 -8.01 9.64
CA TYR A 83 1.20 -9.46 9.62
C TYR A 83 2.13 -10.11 10.63
N GLU A 84 1.59 -10.97 11.48
CA GLU A 84 2.39 -11.82 12.36
C GLU A 84 2.80 -13.07 11.57
N ALA A 85 3.98 -13.01 10.97
CA ALA A 85 4.53 -14.12 10.19
C ALA A 85 5.45 -14.99 11.06
N GLY A 86 5.46 -16.29 10.79
CA GLY A 86 6.39 -17.18 11.46
C GLY A 86 7.83 -16.98 11.02
N ASP A 87 8.03 -16.55 9.78
CA ASP A 87 9.34 -16.26 9.20
C ASP A 87 9.19 -15.28 8.01
N LEU A 88 10.32 -14.89 7.44
CA LEU A 88 10.33 -13.98 6.29
C LEU A 88 9.67 -14.61 5.06
N ASP A 89 9.86 -15.91 4.83
CA ASP A 89 9.26 -16.58 3.67
C ASP A 89 7.73 -16.54 3.71
N ALA A 90 7.13 -16.71 4.90
CA ALA A 90 5.69 -16.59 5.09
C ALA A 90 5.21 -15.15 4.81
N ALA A 91 5.98 -14.15 5.23
CA ALA A 91 5.66 -12.74 4.96
C ALA A 91 5.75 -12.43 3.46
N ILE A 92 6.74 -12.96 2.76
CA ILE A 92 6.91 -12.79 1.31
C ILE A 92 5.73 -13.43 0.57
N GLU A 93 5.33 -14.64 0.98
CA GLU A 93 4.20 -15.31 0.38
C GLU A 93 2.90 -14.51 0.51
N LEU A 94 2.65 -13.96 1.69
CA LEU A 94 1.49 -13.11 1.90
C LEU A 94 1.59 -11.82 1.07
N ALA A 95 2.76 -11.18 1.06
CA ALA A 95 2.99 -9.95 0.31
C ALA A 95 2.71 -10.12 -1.18
N ALA A 96 3.08 -11.27 -1.75
CA ALA A 96 2.82 -11.57 -3.16
C ALA A 96 1.33 -11.67 -3.50
N ARG A 97 0.47 -11.86 -2.52
CA ARG A 97 -0.98 -11.91 -2.70
C ARG A 97 -1.63 -10.53 -2.70
N ILE A 98 -0.91 -9.49 -2.29
CA ILE A 98 -1.44 -8.12 -2.30
C ILE A 98 -1.47 -7.62 -3.74
N PRO A 99 -2.63 -7.12 -4.22
CA PRO A 99 -2.80 -6.71 -5.62
C PRO A 99 -1.72 -5.79 -6.17
N ALA A 100 -1.21 -4.85 -5.39
CA ALA A 100 -0.14 -3.96 -5.84
C ALA A 100 1.10 -4.72 -6.32
N ALA A 101 1.40 -5.87 -5.73
CA ALA A 101 2.58 -6.65 -6.09
C ALA A 101 2.50 -7.21 -7.52
N TRP A 102 1.29 -7.42 -8.06
CA TRP A 102 1.10 -7.99 -9.40
C TRP A 102 0.33 -7.08 -10.37
N LEU A 103 0.01 -5.84 -9.96
CA LEU A 103 -0.69 -4.87 -10.80
C LEU A 103 0.13 -3.59 -11.07
N GLY A 104 1.46 -3.65 -11.02
CA GLY A 104 2.31 -2.53 -11.38
C GLY A 104 2.86 -1.73 -10.21
N GLY A 105 2.66 -2.21 -8.99
CA GLY A 105 3.27 -1.64 -7.79
C GLY A 105 4.28 -2.59 -7.17
N ALA A 106 4.49 -2.43 -5.87
CA ALA A 106 5.38 -3.29 -5.09
C ALA A 106 4.93 -3.33 -3.64
N VAL A 107 5.36 -4.35 -2.93
CA VAL A 107 5.13 -4.46 -1.49
C VAL A 107 6.47 -4.59 -0.78
N GLU A 108 6.73 -3.68 0.12
CA GLU A 108 7.93 -3.72 0.94
C GLU A 108 7.63 -4.43 2.26
N VAL A 109 8.40 -5.44 2.58
CA VAL A 109 8.29 -6.20 3.84
C VAL A 109 9.31 -5.66 4.81
N ARG A 110 8.86 -5.17 5.97
CA ARG A 110 9.76 -4.58 6.96
C ARG A 110 9.35 -5.02 8.35
N PRO A 111 10.28 -5.58 9.16
CA PRO A 111 9.99 -5.89 10.55
C PRO A 111 9.58 -4.64 11.33
N VAL A 112 8.61 -4.81 12.23
CA VAL A 112 8.21 -3.74 13.13
C VAL A 112 9.12 -3.77 14.36
N LEU A 113 9.65 -2.61 14.73
CA LEU A 113 10.45 -2.49 15.93
C LEU A 113 9.54 -2.50 17.15
N GLU A 114 9.83 -3.40 18.07
CA GLU A 114 9.16 -3.41 19.37
C GLU A 114 9.90 -2.47 20.35
N TRP A 115 9.15 -1.62 21.01
CA TRP A 115 9.68 -0.64 21.96
C TRP A 115 9.74 -1.20 23.38
#